data_2f9516df70fa76cb8355c80ec363558f
#
_entry.id   2f9516df70fa76cb8355c80ec363558f
#
_cell.length_a   1.000
_cell.length_b   1.000
_cell.length_c   1.000
_cell.angle_alpha   90.00
_cell.angle_beta   90.00
_cell.angle_gamma   90.00
#
_symmetry.space_group_name_H-M   'P 1'
#
loop_
_entity.id
_entity.type
_entity.pdbx_description
1 polymer ?
#
loop_
_entity_poly.entity_id
_entity_poly.type
_entity_poly.pdbx_seq_one_letter_code
_entity_poly.pdbx_strand_id
1 'polypeptide(L)'
;IRAVTRTAESITAGDLGDPWTPTQGAATWRDGVLKATTDSPDCRRLLDALYADDLFGASGGARAVAALDDAMDQAQLRYQVLALNAADVDRTLAWLQSLPRTCGTFTAVTAHGAVQNVEVKEADLPQAGDARQGLRVTLRGQTPDGDPTVLTMDVAAVRVGGDTIAVTHGGMGDVWADATRAAVQTGVQRLSEIRRSGRVEV
;
A
#
# COMPACT_ATOMS: atom_id res chain seq x y z
N ILE A 1 -21.82 -8.05 17.10
CA ILE A 1 -20.70 -9.00 17.02
C ILE A 1 -19.83 -8.71 15.79
N ARG A 2 -20.41 -8.44 14.59
CA ARG A 2 -19.61 -8.17 13.35
C ARG A 2 -18.79 -6.87 13.39
N ALA A 3 -19.20 -5.85 14.15
CA ALA A 3 -18.48 -4.58 14.24
C ALA A 3 -17.19 -4.68 15.07
N VAL A 4 -17.19 -5.50 16.13
CA VAL A 4 -16.04 -5.72 17.02
C VAL A 4 -14.93 -6.49 16.31
N THR A 5 -15.30 -7.46 15.45
CA THR A 5 -14.32 -8.27 14.70
C THR A 5 -13.54 -7.42 13.69
N ARG A 6 -14.21 -6.47 13.02
CA ARG A 6 -13.56 -5.58 12.06
C ARG A 6 -12.51 -4.67 12.69
N THR A 7 -12.74 -4.18 13.91
CA THR A 7 -11.79 -3.35 14.64
C THR A 7 -10.56 -4.17 15.08
N ALA A 8 -10.75 -5.43 15.48
CA ALA A 8 -9.67 -6.30 15.91
C ALA A 8 -8.70 -6.69 14.77
N GLU A 9 -9.16 -6.71 13.52
CA GLU A 9 -8.34 -7.02 12.34
C GLU A 9 -7.52 -5.81 11.86
N SER A 10 -7.88 -4.59 12.27
CA SER A 10 -7.25 -3.35 11.82
C SER A 10 -6.04 -2.97 12.68
N ILE A 11 -5.18 -2.15 12.11
CA ILE A 11 -4.15 -1.42 12.86
C ILE A 11 -4.69 -0.05 13.30
N THR A 12 -4.00 0.57 14.25
CA THR A 12 -4.30 1.90 14.77
C THR A 12 -3.07 2.79 14.70
N ALA A 13 -3.27 4.11 14.87
CA ALA A 13 -2.16 5.05 14.99
C ALA A 13 -1.20 4.68 16.13
N GLY A 14 -1.73 4.18 17.26
CA GLY A 14 -0.92 3.73 18.39
C GLY A 14 0.00 2.55 18.09
N ASP A 15 -0.32 1.72 17.10
CA ASP A 15 0.55 0.61 16.67
C ASP A 15 1.78 1.08 15.92
N LEU A 16 1.68 2.22 15.24
CA LEU A 16 2.80 2.85 14.54
C LEU A 16 3.56 3.85 15.43
N GLY A 17 2.93 4.32 16.50
CA GLY A 17 3.48 5.31 17.41
C GLY A 17 3.40 6.74 16.88
N ASP A 18 3.93 7.70 17.66
CA ASP A 18 4.01 9.09 17.23
C ASP A 18 4.93 9.23 16.00
N PRO A 19 4.61 10.11 15.03
CA PRO A 19 3.54 11.11 15.01
C PRO A 19 2.26 10.70 14.26
N TRP A 20 2.01 9.40 14.08
CA TRP A 20 0.86 8.92 13.32
C TRP A 20 -0.48 9.25 13.99
N THR A 21 -1.44 9.71 13.17
CA THR A 21 -2.81 10.02 13.58
C THR A 21 -3.80 9.50 12.55
N PRO A 22 -5.09 9.29 12.92
CA PRO A 22 -6.12 8.99 11.93
C PRO A 22 -6.17 10.07 10.84
N THR A 23 -6.38 9.66 9.58
CA THR A 23 -6.35 10.58 8.44
C THR A 23 -7.42 11.69 8.56
N GLN A 24 -7.05 12.88 8.14
CA GLN A 24 -7.95 14.06 8.05
C GLN A 24 -8.46 14.28 6.62
N GLY A 25 -8.02 13.49 5.66
CA GLY A 25 -8.41 13.59 4.26
C GLY A 25 -7.34 13.06 3.31
N ALA A 26 -7.56 13.19 2.01
CA ALA A 26 -6.60 12.76 1.01
C ALA A 26 -5.39 13.70 0.95
N ALA A 27 -4.19 13.14 0.87
CA ALA A 27 -2.98 13.91 0.66
C ALA A 27 -2.99 14.61 -0.71
N THR A 28 -2.49 15.83 -0.78
CA THR A 28 -2.47 16.64 -2.00
C THR A 28 -1.64 16.04 -3.13
N TRP A 29 -0.59 15.29 -2.79
CA TRP A 29 0.26 14.61 -3.78
C TRP A 29 -0.48 13.48 -4.51
N ARG A 30 -1.60 12.98 -4.02
CA ARG A 30 -2.38 11.94 -4.71
C ARG A 30 -2.88 12.44 -6.06
N ASP A 31 -3.57 13.58 -6.10
CA ASP A 31 -4.06 14.16 -7.34
C ASP A 31 -2.95 14.89 -8.12
N GLY A 32 -2.02 15.51 -7.42
CA GLY A 32 -0.96 16.31 -8.05
C GLY A 32 0.15 15.49 -8.70
N VAL A 33 0.52 14.34 -8.13
CA VAL A 33 1.69 13.56 -8.53
C VAL A 33 1.33 12.12 -8.89
N LEU A 34 0.56 11.42 -8.05
CA LEU A 34 0.27 9.99 -8.23
C LEU A 34 -0.75 9.72 -9.34
N LYS A 35 -1.68 10.66 -9.58
CA LYS A 35 -2.63 10.56 -10.68
C LYS A 35 -1.93 10.79 -12.01
N ALA A 36 -1.37 9.73 -12.56
CA ALA A 36 -0.56 9.75 -13.77
C ALA A 36 -0.86 8.54 -14.66
N THR A 37 -0.49 8.65 -15.92
CA THR A 37 -0.67 7.58 -16.91
C THR A 37 0.63 7.30 -17.67
N THR A 38 0.70 6.13 -18.29
CA THR A 38 1.80 5.69 -19.16
C THR A 38 1.28 4.77 -20.26
N ASP A 39 2.06 4.56 -21.30
CA ASP A 39 1.66 3.72 -22.44
C ASP A 39 1.71 2.21 -22.15
N SER A 40 2.60 1.79 -21.23
CA SER A 40 2.71 0.38 -20.83
C SER A 40 1.49 -0.05 -20.00
N PRO A 41 0.71 -1.08 -20.40
CA PRO A 41 -0.48 -1.52 -19.69
C PRO A 41 -0.21 -1.96 -18.25
N ASP A 42 0.85 -2.73 -17.99
CA ASP A 42 1.20 -3.20 -16.64
C ASP A 42 1.63 -2.05 -15.73
N CYS A 43 2.42 -1.12 -16.26
CA CYS A 43 2.88 0.03 -15.50
C CYS A 43 1.72 1.02 -15.23
N ARG A 44 0.79 1.15 -16.19
CA ARG A 44 -0.46 1.90 -15.98
C ARG A 44 -1.32 1.27 -14.89
N ARG A 45 -1.50 -0.05 -14.94
CA ARG A 45 -2.23 -0.79 -13.90
C ARG A 45 -1.65 -0.55 -12.51
N LEU A 46 -0.31 -0.51 -12.37
CA LEU A 46 0.33 -0.17 -11.10
C LEU A 46 -0.04 1.23 -10.63
N LEU A 47 0.08 2.25 -11.48
CA LEU A 47 -0.26 3.63 -11.12
C LEU A 47 -1.74 3.76 -10.74
N ASP A 48 -2.64 3.15 -11.49
CA ASP A 48 -4.08 3.16 -11.21
C ASP A 48 -4.40 2.47 -9.87
N ALA A 49 -3.77 1.34 -9.58
CA ALA A 49 -3.94 0.61 -8.33
C ALA A 49 -3.45 1.41 -7.12
N LEU A 50 -2.33 2.11 -7.25
CA LEU A 50 -1.79 2.97 -6.20
C LEU A 50 -2.69 4.20 -5.95
N TYR A 51 -3.17 4.83 -7.02
CA TYR A 51 -4.06 5.99 -6.90
C TYR A 51 -5.41 5.62 -6.26
N ALA A 52 -5.98 4.47 -6.64
CA ALA A 52 -7.24 3.97 -6.13
C ALA A 52 -7.15 3.28 -4.77
N ASP A 53 -5.96 3.03 -4.23
CA ASP A 53 -5.71 2.15 -3.07
C ASP A 53 -6.36 0.76 -3.25
N ASP A 54 -6.27 0.21 -4.44
CA ASP A 54 -6.92 -1.05 -4.83
C ASP A 54 -5.96 -1.98 -5.57
N LEU A 55 -5.03 -2.58 -4.85
CA LEU A 55 -4.02 -3.50 -5.41
C LEU A 55 -4.63 -4.78 -5.98
N PHE A 56 -5.79 -5.19 -5.49
CA PHE A 56 -6.40 -6.48 -5.82
C PHE A 56 -7.61 -6.38 -6.74
N GLY A 57 -8.01 -5.16 -7.15
CA GLY A 57 -9.21 -4.94 -7.96
C GLY A 57 -10.51 -5.30 -7.23
N ALA A 58 -10.50 -5.21 -5.90
CA ALA A 58 -11.61 -5.65 -5.04
C ALA A 58 -12.19 -4.47 -4.25
N SER A 59 -12.35 -3.32 -4.90
CA SER A 59 -12.91 -2.13 -4.28
C SER A 59 -14.25 -2.43 -3.60
N GLY A 60 -14.33 -2.11 -2.30
CA GLY A 60 -15.50 -2.41 -1.47
C GLY A 60 -15.50 -3.77 -0.78
N GLY A 61 -14.52 -4.64 -1.04
CA GLY A 61 -14.36 -5.96 -0.40
C GLY A 61 -13.54 -5.96 0.89
N ALA A 62 -13.04 -4.81 1.33
CA ALA A 62 -12.24 -4.70 2.55
C ALA A 62 -13.10 -4.96 3.80
N ARG A 63 -12.66 -5.89 4.65
CA ARG A 63 -13.28 -6.19 5.96
C ARG A 63 -12.85 -5.23 7.04
N ALA A 64 -11.61 -4.75 6.96
CA ALA A 64 -11.08 -3.73 7.85
C ALA A 64 -10.23 -2.73 7.05
N VAL A 65 -10.27 -1.48 7.43
CA VAL A 65 -9.50 -0.39 6.81
C VAL A 65 -8.99 0.53 7.90
N ALA A 66 -7.71 0.90 7.84
CA ALA A 66 -7.16 2.04 8.55
C ALA A 66 -6.49 2.99 7.56
N ALA A 67 -6.70 4.28 7.76
CA ALA A 67 -6.02 5.33 7.03
C ALA A 67 -5.40 6.29 8.05
N LEU A 68 -4.09 6.48 7.96
CA LEU A 68 -3.29 7.18 8.95
C LEU A 68 -2.40 8.22 8.25
N ASP A 69 -2.21 9.35 8.90
CA ASP A 69 -1.34 10.43 8.44
C ASP A 69 -0.16 10.62 9.39
N ASP A 70 1.01 10.84 8.81
CA ASP A 70 2.15 11.47 9.46
C ASP A 70 2.25 12.91 8.96
N ALA A 71 1.76 13.85 9.77
CA ALA A 71 1.71 15.25 9.37
C ALA A 71 3.10 15.91 9.30
N MET A 72 4.10 15.37 9.98
CA MET A 72 5.47 15.89 9.95
C MET A 72 6.16 15.62 8.62
N ASP A 73 5.96 14.43 8.07
CA ASP A 73 6.57 13.98 6.82
C ASP A 73 5.61 14.03 5.61
N GLN A 74 4.40 14.58 5.80
CA GLN A 74 3.35 14.62 4.78
C GLN A 74 3.07 13.23 4.18
N ALA A 75 3.21 12.20 5.00
CA ALA A 75 3.02 10.82 4.60
C ALA A 75 1.61 10.33 4.96
N GLN A 76 1.12 9.40 4.17
CA GLN A 76 -0.16 8.75 4.36
C GLN A 76 -0.02 7.25 4.19
N LEU A 77 -0.53 6.49 5.16
CA LEU A 77 -0.54 5.03 5.13
C LEU A 77 -1.98 4.54 5.11
N ARG A 78 -2.28 3.63 4.19
CA ARG A 78 -3.55 2.91 4.13
C ARG A 78 -3.30 1.42 4.33
N TYR A 79 -4.01 0.84 5.27
CA TYR A 79 -4.00 -0.57 5.61
C TYR A 79 -5.38 -1.16 5.34
N GLN A 80 -5.43 -2.33 4.71
CA GLN A 80 -6.68 -3.03 4.42
C GLN A 80 -6.54 -4.53 4.72
N VAL A 81 -7.63 -5.13 5.20
CA VAL A 81 -7.80 -6.58 5.26
C VAL A 81 -8.90 -6.98 4.30
N LEU A 82 -8.58 -7.90 3.40
CA LEU A 82 -9.44 -8.38 2.33
C LEU A 82 -9.67 -9.89 2.47
N ALA A 83 -10.89 -10.34 2.22
CA ALA A 83 -11.23 -11.75 2.11
C ALA A 83 -11.35 -12.12 0.62
N LEU A 84 -10.28 -12.64 0.06
CA LEU A 84 -10.18 -12.99 -1.36
C LEU A 84 -9.88 -14.47 -1.53
N ASN A 85 -10.23 -15.05 -2.69
CA ASN A 85 -9.81 -16.42 -2.97
C ASN A 85 -8.29 -16.49 -3.21
N ALA A 86 -7.69 -17.62 -2.83
CA ALA A 86 -6.24 -17.80 -2.88
C ALA A 86 -5.67 -17.62 -4.30
N ALA A 87 -6.39 -18.07 -5.34
CA ALA A 87 -5.92 -17.98 -6.71
C ALA A 87 -5.83 -16.52 -7.20
N ASP A 88 -6.76 -15.65 -6.79
CA ASP A 88 -6.71 -14.23 -7.12
C ASP A 88 -5.56 -13.53 -6.40
N VAL A 89 -5.34 -13.88 -5.12
CA VAL A 89 -4.22 -13.37 -4.34
C VAL A 89 -2.90 -13.78 -4.96
N ASP A 90 -2.72 -15.05 -5.29
CA ASP A 90 -1.49 -15.58 -5.87
C ASP A 90 -1.19 -14.92 -7.25
N ARG A 91 -2.22 -14.67 -8.06
CA ARG A 91 -2.04 -13.93 -9.33
C ARG A 91 -1.58 -12.50 -9.11
N THR A 92 -2.15 -11.81 -8.14
CA THR A 92 -1.74 -10.42 -7.82
C THR A 92 -0.34 -10.37 -7.24
N LEU A 93 0.03 -11.29 -6.34
CA LEU A 93 1.40 -11.37 -5.81
C LEU A 93 2.41 -11.66 -6.94
N ALA A 94 2.10 -12.57 -7.86
CA ALA A 94 2.95 -12.85 -9.01
C ALA A 94 3.09 -11.62 -9.94
N TRP A 95 2.01 -10.89 -10.17
CA TRP A 95 2.05 -9.63 -10.91
C TRP A 95 2.95 -8.60 -10.22
N LEU A 96 2.77 -8.34 -8.93
CA LEU A 96 3.62 -7.43 -8.15
C LEU A 96 5.10 -7.85 -8.21
N GLN A 97 5.38 -9.13 -8.08
CA GLN A 97 6.73 -9.69 -8.17
C GLN A 97 7.39 -9.43 -9.55
N SER A 98 6.60 -9.37 -10.61
CA SER A 98 7.10 -9.13 -11.96
C SER A 98 7.47 -7.66 -12.24
N LEU A 99 6.89 -6.71 -11.50
CA LEU A 99 6.96 -5.28 -11.80
C LEU A 99 8.37 -4.67 -11.75
N PRO A 100 9.29 -5.04 -10.84
CA PRO A 100 10.65 -4.54 -10.90
C PRO A 100 11.38 -4.86 -12.22
N ARG A 101 10.99 -5.95 -12.89
CA ARG A 101 11.53 -6.33 -14.18
C ARG A 101 10.78 -5.70 -15.35
N THR A 102 9.43 -5.69 -15.31
CA THR A 102 8.59 -5.20 -16.41
C THR A 102 8.37 -3.69 -16.40
N CYS A 103 8.41 -3.07 -15.21
CA CYS A 103 8.21 -1.64 -14.96
C CYS A 103 9.34 -1.03 -14.12
N GLY A 104 10.54 -1.59 -14.16
CA GLY A 104 11.68 -1.14 -13.34
C GLY A 104 11.98 0.35 -13.49
N THR A 105 11.87 0.88 -14.71
CA THR A 105 11.94 2.30 -15.03
C THR A 105 11.00 2.62 -16.19
N PHE A 106 10.21 3.67 -16.06
CA PHE A 106 9.35 4.16 -17.12
C PHE A 106 9.01 5.64 -16.92
N THR A 107 8.44 6.25 -17.95
CA THR A 107 7.96 7.63 -17.92
C THR A 107 6.44 7.63 -17.76
N ALA A 108 5.95 8.50 -16.89
CA ALA A 108 4.52 8.75 -16.70
C ALA A 108 4.21 10.23 -16.89
N VAL A 109 2.96 10.54 -17.21
CA VAL A 109 2.47 11.90 -17.37
C VAL A 109 1.32 12.11 -16.38
N THR A 110 1.44 13.13 -15.53
CA THR A 110 0.40 13.46 -14.55
C THR A 110 -0.86 14.00 -15.23
N ALA A 111 -1.97 14.04 -14.50
CA ALA A 111 -3.22 14.66 -14.96
C ALA A 111 -3.05 16.14 -15.37
N HIS A 112 -2.02 16.81 -14.87
CA HIS A 112 -1.68 18.20 -15.19
C HIS A 112 -0.63 18.34 -16.31
N GLY A 113 -0.22 17.24 -16.93
CA GLY A 113 0.73 17.22 -18.04
C GLY A 113 2.21 17.21 -17.65
N ALA A 114 2.54 17.10 -16.36
CA ALA A 114 3.91 17.01 -15.91
C ALA A 114 4.49 15.63 -16.20
N VAL A 115 5.71 15.58 -16.73
CA VAL A 115 6.44 14.33 -17.01
C VAL A 115 7.19 13.89 -15.77
N GLN A 116 7.10 12.60 -15.46
CA GLN A 116 7.77 11.97 -14.33
C GLN A 116 8.56 10.75 -14.75
N ASN A 117 9.71 10.54 -14.12
CA ASN A 117 10.45 9.30 -14.19
C ASN A 117 10.05 8.43 -13.00
N VAL A 118 9.58 7.22 -13.30
CA VAL A 118 9.11 6.26 -12.29
C VAL A 118 10.11 5.10 -12.20
N GLU A 119 10.47 4.76 -10.97
CA GLU A 119 11.32 3.61 -10.66
C GLU A 119 10.55 2.66 -9.75
N VAL A 120 10.58 1.35 -10.07
CA VAL A 120 9.96 0.30 -9.26
C VAL A 120 11.03 -0.69 -8.84
N LYS A 121 11.18 -0.87 -7.53
CA LYS A 121 12.10 -1.82 -6.91
C LYS A 121 11.37 -2.76 -5.98
N GLU A 122 11.93 -3.95 -5.80
CA GLU A 122 11.52 -4.83 -4.72
C GLU A 122 11.85 -4.18 -3.37
N ALA A 123 10.97 -4.33 -2.38
CA ALA A 123 11.16 -3.89 -1.02
C ALA A 123 11.02 -5.07 -0.06
N ASP A 124 11.94 -5.15 0.90
CA ASP A 124 11.94 -6.21 1.90
C ASP A 124 10.80 -6.03 2.89
N LEU A 125 10.06 -7.11 3.12
CA LEU A 125 9.03 -7.21 4.15
C LEU A 125 9.47 -8.16 5.28
N PRO A 126 8.89 -8.01 6.48
CA PRO A 126 9.08 -8.98 7.55
C PRO A 126 8.74 -10.40 7.07
N GLN A 127 9.45 -11.40 7.62
CA GLN A 127 9.19 -12.81 7.35
C GLN A 127 7.89 -13.25 8.05
N ALA A 128 6.75 -12.74 7.58
CA ALA A 128 5.44 -12.91 8.18
C ALA A 128 4.40 -13.26 7.11
N GLY A 129 3.36 -13.99 7.49
CA GLY A 129 2.34 -14.48 6.57
C GLY A 129 2.79 -15.68 5.74
N ASP A 130 1.87 -16.19 4.92
CA ASP A 130 2.08 -17.39 4.08
C ASP A 130 2.74 -17.06 2.73
N ALA A 131 2.44 -15.90 2.19
CA ALA A 131 3.04 -15.35 0.97
C ALA A 131 3.02 -13.83 1.03
N ARG A 132 4.01 -13.17 0.44
CA ARG A 132 4.15 -11.72 0.51
C ARG A 132 4.94 -11.16 -0.65
N GLN A 133 4.68 -9.90 -0.98
CA GLN A 133 5.44 -9.10 -1.93
C GLN A 133 5.46 -7.65 -1.48
N GLY A 134 6.64 -7.07 -1.44
CA GLY A 134 6.87 -5.64 -1.20
C GLY A 134 7.45 -4.95 -2.42
N LEU A 135 7.06 -3.70 -2.63
CA LEU A 135 7.59 -2.83 -3.66
C LEU A 135 7.84 -1.43 -3.11
N ARG A 136 8.84 -0.76 -3.66
CA ARG A 136 9.00 0.68 -3.54
C ARG A 136 8.92 1.31 -4.92
N VAL A 137 8.02 2.28 -5.07
CA VAL A 137 7.79 3.05 -6.29
C VAL A 137 8.18 4.49 -6.03
N THR A 138 9.09 5.03 -6.84
CA THR A 138 9.56 6.41 -6.72
C THR A 138 9.22 7.17 -8.00
N LEU A 139 8.48 8.28 -7.86
CA LEU A 139 8.12 9.15 -8.98
C LEU A 139 8.88 10.47 -8.83
N ARG A 140 9.74 10.77 -9.79
CA ARG A 140 10.55 12.00 -9.84
C ARG A 140 10.12 12.88 -10.98
N GLY A 141 9.83 14.14 -10.66
CA GLY A 141 9.42 15.14 -11.62
C GLY A 141 9.82 16.54 -11.17
N GLN A 142 9.10 17.52 -11.67
CA GLN A 142 9.28 18.94 -11.31
C GLN A 142 7.93 19.61 -11.13
N THR A 143 7.90 20.64 -10.29
CA THR A 143 6.78 21.58 -10.23
C THR A 143 6.73 22.43 -11.52
N PRO A 144 5.63 23.15 -11.79
CA PRO A 144 5.59 24.12 -12.90
C PRO A 144 6.71 25.17 -12.85
N ASP A 145 7.20 25.51 -11.66
CA ASP A 145 8.30 26.46 -11.44
C ASP A 145 9.69 25.83 -11.58
N GLY A 146 9.76 24.51 -11.85
CA GLY A 146 11.00 23.78 -12.09
C GLY A 146 11.65 23.19 -10.85
N ASP A 147 11.03 23.28 -9.67
CA ASP A 147 11.53 22.68 -8.45
C ASP A 147 11.39 21.15 -8.49
N PRO A 148 12.43 20.39 -8.09
CA PRO A 148 12.36 18.93 -8.10
C PRO A 148 11.25 18.41 -7.17
N THR A 149 10.52 17.40 -7.63
CA THR A 149 9.55 16.65 -6.81
C THR A 149 9.92 15.19 -6.76
N VAL A 150 9.76 14.59 -5.59
CA VAL A 150 9.91 13.15 -5.38
C VAL A 150 8.71 12.67 -4.56
N LEU A 151 7.96 11.71 -5.10
CA LEU A 151 6.97 10.96 -4.36
C LEU A 151 7.49 9.53 -4.20
N THR A 152 7.52 9.04 -2.96
CA THR A 152 7.88 7.64 -2.67
C THR A 152 6.64 6.91 -2.17
N MET A 153 6.39 5.72 -2.73
CA MET A 153 5.30 4.83 -2.34
C MET A 153 5.86 3.46 -1.96
N ASP A 154 5.64 3.04 -0.73
CA ASP A 154 5.85 1.64 -0.32
C ASP A 154 4.54 0.87 -0.45
N VAL A 155 4.64 -0.34 -0.97
CA VAL A 155 3.52 -1.26 -1.19
C VAL A 155 3.84 -2.58 -0.53
N ALA A 156 2.89 -3.13 0.21
CA ALA A 156 2.99 -4.47 0.76
C ALA A 156 1.68 -5.23 0.54
N ALA A 157 1.81 -6.47 0.09
CA ALA A 157 0.71 -7.41 -0.02
C ALA A 157 1.11 -8.72 0.67
N VAL A 158 0.30 -9.17 1.62
CA VAL A 158 0.61 -10.34 2.47
C VAL A 158 -0.62 -11.22 2.62
N ARG A 159 -0.49 -12.51 2.30
CA ARG A 159 -1.52 -13.50 2.56
C ARG A 159 -1.34 -14.11 3.95
N VAL A 160 -2.44 -14.22 4.70
CA VAL A 160 -2.50 -14.83 6.03
C VAL A 160 -3.69 -15.78 6.05
N GLY A 161 -3.47 -17.02 5.63
CA GLY A 161 -4.53 -18.02 5.46
C GLY A 161 -5.56 -17.60 4.40
N GLY A 162 -6.81 -17.40 4.81
CA GLY A 162 -7.89 -16.94 3.94
C GLY A 162 -8.01 -15.41 3.85
N ASP A 163 -7.12 -14.67 4.51
CA ASP A 163 -7.13 -13.22 4.54
C ASP A 163 -5.92 -12.64 3.82
N THR A 164 -6.06 -11.42 3.33
CA THR A 164 -4.99 -10.71 2.66
C THR A 164 -4.87 -9.30 3.22
N ILE A 165 -3.65 -8.91 3.58
CA ILE A 165 -3.30 -7.56 3.99
C ILE A 165 -2.77 -6.82 2.77
N ALA A 166 -3.28 -5.61 2.51
CA ALA A 166 -2.71 -4.65 1.58
C ALA A 166 -2.32 -3.38 2.33
N VAL A 167 -1.11 -2.92 2.12
CA VAL A 167 -0.59 -1.65 2.69
C VAL A 167 -0.04 -0.80 1.55
N THR A 168 -0.45 0.46 1.52
CA THR A 168 0.20 1.50 0.73
C THR A 168 0.64 2.62 1.66
N HIS A 169 1.88 3.06 1.55
CA HIS A 169 2.47 4.10 2.37
C HIS A 169 3.19 5.08 1.44
N GLY A 170 2.71 6.29 1.33
CA GLY A 170 3.25 7.29 0.43
C GLY A 170 3.54 8.61 1.10
N GLY A 171 4.49 9.36 0.55
CA GLY A 171 4.83 10.69 1.01
C GLY A 171 5.79 11.40 0.07
N MET A 172 5.79 12.73 0.15
CA MET A 172 6.74 13.56 -0.59
C MET A 172 8.14 13.42 0.03
N GLY A 173 9.14 13.25 -0.82
CA GLY A 173 10.49 12.92 -0.40
C GLY A 173 10.66 11.42 -0.18
N ASP A 174 11.38 11.04 0.86
CA ASP A 174 11.53 9.65 1.28
C ASP A 174 10.50 9.28 2.34
N VAL A 175 10.08 8.02 2.37
CA VAL A 175 9.20 7.48 3.42
C VAL A 175 9.93 6.42 4.22
N TRP A 176 9.61 6.36 5.52
CA TRP A 176 10.22 5.40 6.43
C TRP A 176 9.63 4.01 6.22
N ALA A 177 10.42 3.12 5.63
CA ALA A 177 10.03 1.73 5.40
C ALA A 177 9.57 1.00 6.68
N ASP A 178 10.04 1.43 7.84
CA ASP A 178 9.68 0.85 9.13
C ASP A 178 8.19 0.98 9.44
N ALA A 179 7.50 2.04 9.00
CA ALA A 179 6.06 2.17 9.18
C ALA A 179 5.28 1.10 8.39
N THR A 180 5.65 0.87 7.14
CA THR A 180 5.07 -0.22 6.32
C THR A 180 5.35 -1.59 6.94
N ARG A 181 6.57 -1.82 7.41
CA ARG A 181 6.98 -3.09 8.06
C ARG A 181 6.23 -3.32 9.37
N ALA A 182 6.07 -2.28 10.20
CA ALA A 182 5.31 -2.34 11.44
C ALA A 182 3.82 -2.64 11.18
N ALA A 183 3.22 -2.00 10.18
CA ALA A 183 1.83 -2.25 9.77
C ALA A 183 1.62 -3.72 9.33
N VAL A 184 2.53 -4.26 8.53
CA VAL A 184 2.51 -5.67 8.11
C VAL A 184 2.67 -6.60 9.31
N GLN A 185 3.68 -6.38 10.15
CA GLN A 185 3.97 -7.23 11.31
C GLN A 185 2.77 -7.30 12.26
N THR A 186 2.23 -6.15 12.63
CA THR A 186 1.08 -6.03 13.53
C THR A 186 -0.17 -6.68 12.93
N GLY A 187 -0.42 -6.43 11.65
CA GLY A 187 -1.58 -6.99 10.94
C GLY A 187 -1.53 -8.53 10.88
N VAL A 188 -0.37 -9.10 10.52
CA VAL A 188 -0.18 -10.56 10.48
C VAL A 188 -0.35 -11.19 11.86
N GLN A 189 0.20 -10.56 12.89
CA GLN A 189 0.06 -11.02 14.26
C GLN A 189 -1.41 -11.07 14.68
N ARG A 190 -2.16 -9.99 14.48
CA ARG A 190 -3.58 -9.91 14.82
C ARG A 190 -4.44 -10.95 14.10
N LEU A 191 -4.28 -11.09 12.80
CA LEU A 191 -5.01 -12.10 12.02
C LEU A 191 -4.68 -13.52 12.49
N SER A 192 -3.42 -13.77 12.83
CA SER A 192 -2.99 -15.08 13.35
C SER A 192 -3.57 -15.39 14.72
N GLU A 193 -3.70 -14.39 15.59
CA GLU A 193 -4.31 -14.52 16.93
C GLU A 193 -5.82 -14.78 16.82
N ILE A 194 -6.55 -14.02 15.98
CA ILE A 194 -7.97 -14.21 15.75
C ILE A 194 -8.25 -15.63 15.22
N ARG A 195 -7.43 -16.12 14.31
CA ARG A 195 -7.58 -17.48 13.76
C ARG A 195 -7.31 -18.57 14.79
N ARG A 196 -6.35 -18.37 15.70
CA ARG A 196 -6.09 -19.29 16.79
C ARG A 196 -7.25 -19.33 17.78
N SER A 197 -7.76 -18.16 18.17
CA SER A 197 -8.92 -18.06 19.09
C SER A 197 -10.17 -18.73 18.52
N GLY A 198 -10.47 -18.52 17.24
CA GLY A 198 -11.63 -19.16 16.59
C GLY A 198 -11.52 -20.68 16.41
N ARG A 199 -10.34 -21.28 16.57
CA ARG A 199 -10.17 -22.75 16.57
C ARG A 199 -10.37 -23.39 17.94
N VAL A 200 -10.32 -22.60 19.00
CA VAL A 200 -10.48 -23.09 20.38
C VAL A 200 -11.95 -23.16 20.80
N GLU A 201 -12.85 -22.50 20.09
CA GLU A 201 -14.29 -22.44 20.37
C GLU A 201 -15.13 -23.52 19.65
N VAL A 202 -14.51 -24.57 19.06
CA VAL A 202 -15.21 -25.65 18.33
C VAL A 202 -15.07 -26.98 19.05
#